data_50c43439805b4c0967c6786ec3b72697
#
_entry.id   50c43439805b4c0967c6786ec3b72697
#
_cell.length_a   1.000
_cell.length_b   1.000
_cell.length_c   1.000
_cell.angle_alpha   90.00
_cell.angle_beta   90.00
_cell.angle_gamma   90.00
#
_symmetry.space_group_name_H-M   'P 1'
#
loop_
_entity.id
_entity.type
_entity.pdbx_description
1 polymer ?
#
loop_
_entity_poly.entity_id
_entity_poly.type
_entity_poly.pdbx_seq_one_letter_code
_entity_poly.pdbx_strand_id
1 'polypeptide(L)'
;DAFINIPINDAWSIRGVFYNSTQGGYIDNVGGTVSSQGKGSFASLVPVGRFKTTDNSELVEKNFNEATYEGFRLSSRMAFNDNWELLVTHIDQQLESDGVWDYDPAVGDLEVMRFQPDTLEDSFDQTAITLDGRMGMLDVLYTGSFLNREADQTVDYTGYINTGAYMPYYTCAYWGSQLANAGMIPTCGSSEVRVDVIDENERTTHEFRVSTNELSELPFSFTAGVFIEESVLDTQNDFGYLGFLDLIPLL
;
A
#
# COMPACT_ATOMS: atom_id res chain seq x y z
N ASP A 1 2.80 -22.40 8.16
CA ASP A 1 3.85 -21.79 8.99
C ASP A 1 4.80 -22.85 9.51
N ALA A 2 6.05 -22.51 9.61
CA ALA A 2 7.09 -23.36 10.19
C ALA A 2 8.07 -22.53 11.01
N PHE A 3 8.61 -23.12 12.08
CA PHE A 3 9.69 -22.48 12.81
C PHE A 3 10.74 -23.50 13.27
N ILE A 4 11.95 -23.02 13.47
CA ILE A 4 13.06 -23.79 14.01
C ILE A 4 13.80 -22.97 15.06
N ASN A 5 14.17 -23.61 16.18
CA ASN A 5 15.03 -23.03 17.20
C ASN A 5 16.30 -23.87 17.28
N ILE A 6 17.45 -23.24 17.15
CA ILE A 6 18.76 -23.89 17.15
C ILE A 6 19.60 -23.30 18.31
N PRO A 7 19.74 -23.99 19.43
CA PRO A 7 20.73 -23.62 20.44
C PRO A 7 22.13 -23.97 19.90
N ILE A 8 22.95 -22.94 19.72
CA ILE A 8 24.36 -23.14 19.30
C ILE A 8 25.20 -23.53 20.52
N ASN A 9 24.96 -22.84 21.64
CA ASN A 9 25.52 -23.14 22.96
C ASN A 9 24.64 -22.48 24.03
N ASP A 10 25.08 -22.52 25.32
CA ASP A 10 24.32 -21.96 26.44
C ASP A 10 24.10 -20.43 26.35
N ALA A 11 24.95 -19.73 25.59
CA ALA A 11 24.91 -18.28 25.45
C ALA A 11 24.36 -17.81 24.09
N TRP A 12 24.21 -18.68 23.10
CA TRP A 12 23.85 -18.30 21.75
C TRP A 12 22.79 -19.23 21.15
N SER A 13 21.71 -18.62 20.64
CA SER A 13 20.63 -19.32 19.95
C SER A 13 20.18 -18.58 18.70
N ILE A 14 19.66 -19.33 17.74
CA ILE A 14 19.08 -18.82 16.49
C ILE A 14 17.65 -19.34 16.37
N ARG A 15 16.74 -18.48 15.90
CA ARG A 15 15.36 -18.82 15.58
C ARG A 15 15.05 -18.41 14.14
N GLY A 16 14.58 -19.36 13.34
CA GLY A 16 13.98 -19.12 12.03
C GLY A 16 12.48 -19.33 12.09
N VAL A 17 11.71 -18.46 11.43
CA VAL A 17 10.27 -18.58 11.21
C VAL A 17 10.00 -18.34 9.73
N PHE A 18 9.19 -19.19 9.12
CA PHE A 18 8.74 -19.06 7.74
C PHE A 18 7.23 -19.13 7.73
N TYR A 19 6.60 -18.34 6.91
CA TYR A 19 5.16 -18.35 6.73
C TYR A 19 4.77 -18.07 5.29
N ASN A 20 3.68 -18.68 4.88
CA ASN A 20 2.94 -18.38 3.67
C ASN A 20 1.46 -18.58 4.00
N SER A 21 0.63 -17.59 3.74
CA SER A 21 -0.78 -17.62 4.09
C SER A 21 -1.58 -16.90 3.01
N THR A 22 -2.52 -17.62 2.40
CA THR A 22 -3.47 -17.06 1.46
C THR A 22 -4.82 -16.87 2.13
N GLN A 23 -5.37 -15.68 2.03
CA GLN A 23 -6.73 -15.32 2.46
C GLN A 23 -7.59 -15.23 1.22
N GLY A 24 -8.56 -16.12 1.08
CA GLY A 24 -9.50 -16.10 -0.04
C GLY A 24 -10.34 -14.83 -0.07
N GLY A 25 -10.64 -14.36 -1.27
CA GLY A 25 -11.50 -13.21 -1.48
C GLY A 25 -12.94 -13.45 -1.04
N TYR A 26 -13.70 -12.37 -0.93
CA TYR A 26 -15.11 -12.37 -0.54
C TYR A 26 -15.92 -11.25 -1.20
N ILE A 27 -15.29 -10.42 -2.02
CA ILE A 27 -15.92 -9.36 -2.83
C ILE A 27 -16.04 -9.86 -4.27
N ASP A 28 -17.20 -9.69 -4.88
CA ASP A 28 -17.44 -10.01 -6.28
C ASP A 28 -17.27 -8.74 -7.14
N ASN A 29 -16.49 -8.81 -8.20
CA ASN A 29 -16.51 -7.81 -9.26
C ASN A 29 -17.58 -8.19 -10.28
N VAL A 30 -18.71 -7.45 -10.30
CA VAL A 30 -19.85 -7.76 -11.16
C VAL A 30 -19.82 -6.99 -12.47
N GLY A 31 -20.51 -7.53 -13.50
CA GLY A 31 -20.59 -6.94 -14.81
C GLY A 31 -21.36 -5.64 -14.83
N GLY A 32 -20.82 -4.64 -15.55
CA GLY A 32 -21.46 -3.35 -15.72
C GLY A 32 -20.88 -2.54 -16.86
N THR A 33 -21.37 -1.31 -16.99
CA THR A 33 -20.91 -0.36 -18.00
C THR A 33 -20.69 1.02 -17.41
N VAL A 34 -19.71 1.72 -17.94
CA VAL A 34 -19.40 3.09 -17.56
C VAL A 34 -19.37 4.03 -18.76
N SER A 35 -19.83 5.27 -18.55
CA SER A 35 -19.78 6.34 -19.52
C SER A 35 -19.80 7.69 -18.80
N SER A 36 -19.09 8.68 -19.31
CA SER A 36 -19.14 10.07 -18.83
C SER A 36 -20.42 10.81 -19.25
N GLN A 37 -21.31 10.19 -20.01
CA GLN A 37 -22.53 10.86 -20.46
C GLN A 37 -23.41 11.28 -19.29
N GLY A 38 -23.69 12.58 -19.21
CA GLY A 38 -24.49 13.17 -18.13
C GLY A 38 -23.77 13.27 -16.79
N LYS A 39 -22.48 12.93 -16.73
CA LYS A 39 -21.67 13.01 -15.53
C LYS A 39 -20.84 14.30 -15.52
N GLY A 40 -20.73 14.91 -14.33
CA GLY A 40 -19.98 16.15 -14.14
C GLY A 40 -20.62 17.40 -14.76
N SER A 41 -20.10 18.57 -14.40
CA SER A 41 -20.70 19.88 -14.74
C SER A 41 -20.65 20.22 -16.23
N PHE A 42 -19.75 19.62 -17.00
CA PHE A 42 -19.53 19.92 -18.41
C PHE A 42 -20.05 18.86 -19.38
N ALA A 43 -20.46 17.71 -18.89
CA ALA A 43 -20.93 16.62 -19.75
C ALA A 43 -22.20 17.00 -20.53
N SER A 44 -23.01 17.93 -20.04
CA SER A 44 -24.19 18.45 -20.72
C SER A 44 -23.87 19.25 -21.99
N LEU A 45 -22.63 19.70 -22.16
CA LEU A 45 -22.19 20.45 -23.34
C LEU A 45 -21.80 19.50 -24.51
N VAL A 46 -21.71 18.23 -24.27
CA VAL A 46 -21.38 17.19 -25.26
C VAL A 46 -22.68 16.52 -25.70
N PRO A 47 -22.98 16.45 -26.99
CA PRO A 47 -24.22 15.82 -27.49
C PRO A 47 -24.30 14.34 -27.09
N VAL A 48 -25.51 13.84 -26.85
CA VAL A 48 -25.79 12.43 -26.60
C VAL A 48 -25.25 11.57 -27.75
N GLY A 49 -24.65 10.42 -27.40
CA GLY A 49 -24.05 9.48 -28.37
C GLY A 49 -22.62 9.83 -28.80
N ARG A 50 -22.00 10.83 -28.15
CA ARG A 50 -20.60 11.21 -28.37
C ARG A 50 -19.65 10.70 -27.27
N PHE A 51 -20.20 10.06 -26.27
CA PHE A 51 -19.43 9.40 -25.20
C PHE A 51 -19.30 7.91 -25.52
N LYS A 52 -18.11 7.39 -25.42
CA LYS A 52 -17.87 5.95 -25.46
C LYS A 52 -18.43 5.31 -24.19
N THR A 53 -19.07 4.18 -24.34
CA THR A 53 -19.47 3.32 -23.22
C THR A 53 -18.52 2.14 -23.22
N THR A 54 -17.98 1.83 -22.06
CA THR A 54 -17.07 0.70 -21.83
C THR A 54 -17.73 -0.27 -20.85
N ASP A 55 -17.56 -1.56 -21.07
CA ASP A 55 -17.94 -2.61 -20.13
C ASP A 55 -16.69 -3.21 -19.44
N ASN A 56 -16.92 -3.93 -18.36
CA ASN A 56 -15.88 -4.62 -17.60
C ASN A 56 -15.97 -6.14 -17.70
N SER A 57 -16.53 -6.66 -18.78
CA SER A 57 -16.82 -8.10 -18.92
C SER A 57 -15.58 -9.01 -18.78
N GLU A 58 -14.38 -8.49 -19.07
CA GLU A 58 -13.12 -9.23 -18.94
C GLU A 58 -12.60 -9.28 -17.48
N LEU A 59 -13.14 -8.43 -16.60
CA LEU A 59 -12.73 -8.31 -15.18
C LEU A 59 -13.79 -8.87 -14.22
N VAL A 60 -14.88 -9.44 -14.73
CA VAL A 60 -15.94 -10.04 -13.90
C VAL A 60 -15.40 -11.29 -13.22
N GLU A 61 -15.35 -11.24 -11.89
CA GLU A 61 -14.79 -12.32 -11.09
C GLU A 61 -15.46 -12.39 -9.72
N LYS A 62 -15.63 -13.62 -9.20
CA LYS A 62 -16.11 -13.85 -7.84
C LYS A 62 -14.96 -13.95 -6.87
N ASN A 63 -15.16 -13.35 -5.69
CA ASN A 63 -14.17 -13.36 -4.62
C ASN A 63 -12.81 -12.81 -5.10
N PHE A 64 -12.82 -11.74 -5.91
CA PHE A 64 -11.65 -11.26 -6.63
C PHE A 64 -10.59 -10.58 -5.74
N ASN A 65 -10.86 -10.39 -4.44
CA ASN A 65 -9.97 -9.73 -3.51
C ASN A 65 -9.19 -10.74 -2.64
N GLU A 66 -8.47 -11.66 -3.31
CA GLU A 66 -7.54 -12.56 -2.62
C GLU A 66 -6.30 -11.82 -2.13
N ALA A 67 -5.71 -12.26 -1.01
CA ALA A 67 -4.43 -11.74 -0.52
C ALA A 67 -3.51 -12.87 -0.05
N THR A 68 -2.26 -12.80 -0.46
CA THR A 68 -1.21 -13.74 -0.06
C THR A 68 -0.10 -13.02 0.67
N TYR A 69 0.23 -13.52 1.87
CA TYR A 69 1.36 -13.08 2.69
C TYR A 69 2.40 -14.17 2.72
N GLU A 70 3.64 -13.84 2.39
CA GLU A 70 4.76 -14.74 2.58
C GLU A 70 5.96 -14.00 3.17
N GLY A 71 6.81 -14.74 3.86
CA GLY A 71 8.00 -14.14 4.42
C GLY A 71 8.74 -15.04 5.39
N PHE A 72 9.80 -14.48 5.92
CA PHE A 72 10.57 -15.13 6.97
C PHE A 72 11.03 -14.12 8.02
N ARG A 73 11.32 -14.64 9.21
CA ARG A 73 12.01 -13.93 10.28
C ARG A 73 13.16 -14.78 10.81
N LEU A 74 14.33 -14.19 10.84
CA LEU A 74 15.52 -14.77 11.43
C LEU A 74 15.92 -13.94 12.66
N SER A 75 16.07 -14.59 13.81
CA SER A 75 16.51 -13.94 15.06
C SER A 75 17.72 -14.65 15.62
N SER A 76 18.69 -13.89 16.09
CA SER A 76 19.89 -14.38 16.78
C SER A 76 19.98 -13.70 18.15
N ARG A 77 19.98 -14.49 19.20
CA ARG A 77 20.10 -14.03 20.59
C ARG A 77 21.44 -14.49 21.16
N MET A 78 22.21 -13.55 21.71
CA MET A 78 23.52 -13.81 22.28
C MET A 78 23.64 -13.16 23.66
N ALA A 79 23.79 -13.96 24.71
CA ALA A 79 24.15 -13.50 26.04
C ALA A 79 25.68 -13.41 26.17
N PHE A 80 26.23 -12.22 26.29
CA PHE A 80 27.68 -12.02 26.46
C PHE A 80 28.13 -12.44 27.87
N ASN A 81 27.25 -12.23 28.85
CA ASN A 81 27.38 -12.61 30.24
C ASN A 81 26.02 -12.50 30.95
N ASP A 82 25.96 -12.65 32.26
CA ASP A 82 24.73 -12.62 33.06
C ASP A 82 23.99 -11.25 33.01
N ASN A 83 24.64 -10.21 32.54
CA ASN A 83 24.13 -8.83 32.56
C ASN A 83 23.90 -8.24 31.16
N TRP A 84 24.39 -8.85 30.08
CA TRP A 84 24.33 -8.26 28.76
C TRP A 84 23.87 -9.26 27.71
N GLU A 85 22.86 -8.86 26.97
CA GLU A 85 22.25 -9.64 25.90
C GLU A 85 22.11 -8.81 24.64
N LEU A 86 22.40 -9.43 23.49
CA LEU A 86 22.15 -8.88 22.16
C LEU A 86 21.11 -9.74 21.44
N LEU A 87 20.10 -9.10 20.92
CA LEU A 87 19.14 -9.68 19.97
C LEU A 87 19.26 -8.95 18.63
N VAL A 88 19.48 -9.71 17.56
CA VAL A 88 19.40 -9.22 16.18
C VAL A 88 18.26 -9.97 15.50
N THR A 89 17.35 -9.23 14.89
CA THR A 89 16.23 -9.80 14.14
C THR A 89 16.19 -9.20 12.75
N HIS A 90 16.04 -10.07 11.74
CA HIS A 90 15.76 -9.67 10.38
C HIS A 90 14.43 -10.28 9.94
N ILE A 91 13.60 -9.47 9.31
CA ILE A 91 12.29 -9.84 8.75
C ILE A 91 12.31 -9.45 7.28
N ASP A 92 11.79 -10.32 6.45
CA ASP A 92 11.50 -10.07 5.04
C ASP A 92 10.08 -10.57 4.80
N GLN A 93 9.22 -9.72 4.21
CA GLN A 93 7.82 -10.04 3.97
C GLN A 93 7.36 -9.44 2.65
N GLN A 94 6.55 -10.21 1.94
CA GLN A 94 5.80 -9.77 0.76
C GLN A 94 4.31 -10.01 0.99
N LEU A 95 3.50 -9.04 0.57
CA LEU A 95 2.05 -9.11 0.44
C LEU A 95 1.71 -8.89 -1.03
N GLU A 96 0.98 -9.82 -1.60
CA GLU A 96 0.30 -9.64 -2.88
C GLU A 96 -1.21 -9.65 -2.63
N SER A 97 -1.93 -8.68 -3.18
CA SER A 97 -3.38 -8.58 -3.04
C SER A 97 -4.01 -8.11 -4.33
N ASP A 98 -5.05 -8.80 -4.74
CA ASP A 98 -5.93 -8.40 -5.82
C ASP A 98 -7.20 -7.76 -5.27
N GLY A 99 -7.86 -6.93 -6.10
CA GLY A 99 -9.14 -6.33 -5.80
C GLY A 99 -9.13 -5.29 -4.68
N VAL A 100 -10.30 -5.07 -4.12
CA VAL A 100 -10.55 -4.10 -3.06
C VAL A 100 -11.18 -4.75 -1.84
N TRP A 101 -11.04 -4.09 -0.68
CA TRP A 101 -11.52 -4.59 0.62
C TRP A 101 -12.82 -3.91 1.08
N ASP A 102 -13.40 -3.08 0.23
CA ASP A 102 -14.68 -2.43 0.40
C ASP A 102 -15.65 -2.83 -0.72
N TYR A 103 -16.93 -2.54 -0.56
CA TYR A 103 -17.96 -2.81 -1.55
C TYR A 103 -18.88 -1.59 -1.74
N ASP A 104 -19.58 -1.54 -2.86
CA ASP A 104 -20.53 -0.48 -3.17
C ASP A 104 -21.97 -0.94 -2.89
N PRO A 105 -22.62 -0.46 -1.81
CA PRO A 105 -24.02 -0.82 -1.50
C PRO A 105 -25.03 -0.46 -2.59
N ALA A 106 -24.66 0.41 -3.54
CA ALA A 106 -25.51 0.73 -4.68
C ALA A 106 -25.42 -0.31 -5.80
N VAL A 107 -24.36 -1.13 -5.79
CA VAL A 107 -24.17 -2.27 -6.70
C VAL A 107 -24.81 -3.52 -6.11
N GLY A 108 -24.42 -3.90 -4.88
CA GLY A 108 -24.92 -5.07 -4.19
C GLY A 108 -24.20 -5.32 -2.86
N ASP A 109 -24.62 -6.39 -2.16
CA ASP A 109 -23.96 -6.81 -0.93
C ASP A 109 -22.68 -7.58 -1.28
N LEU A 110 -21.53 -7.09 -0.83
CA LEU A 110 -20.20 -7.61 -1.17
C LEU A 110 -19.91 -7.59 -2.68
N GLU A 111 -20.46 -6.61 -3.39
CA GLU A 111 -20.27 -6.44 -4.83
C GLU A 111 -19.67 -5.07 -5.16
N VAL A 112 -18.86 -5.03 -6.20
CA VAL A 112 -18.30 -3.81 -6.81
C VAL A 112 -18.35 -3.89 -8.33
N MET A 113 -18.15 -2.75 -8.98
CA MET A 113 -18.05 -2.62 -10.43
C MET A 113 -16.73 -1.95 -10.76
N ARG A 114 -15.67 -2.73 -11.03
CA ARG A 114 -14.33 -2.25 -11.34
C ARG A 114 -14.05 -2.44 -12.84
N PHE A 115 -13.47 -1.43 -13.46
CA PHE A 115 -13.19 -1.34 -14.90
C PHE A 115 -11.69 -1.40 -15.21
N GLN A 116 -10.85 -1.36 -14.18
CA GLN A 116 -9.41 -1.57 -14.25
C GLN A 116 -9.02 -2.56 -13.15
N PRO A 117 -7.92 -3.28 -13.29
CA PRO A 117 -7.39 -4.08 -12.19
C PRO A 117 -7.12 -3.21 -10.95
N ASP A 118 -7.41 -3.76 -9.78
CA ASP A 118 -6.91 -3.27 -8.51
C ASP A 118 -5.91 -4.29 -8.00
N THR A 119 -4.65 -3.88 -7.81
CA THR A 119 -3.57 -4.75 -7.34
C THR A 119 -2.69 -4.04 -6.34
N LEU A 120 -2.13 -4.77 -5.41
CA LEU A 120 -1.14 -4.29 -4.46
C LEU A 120 -0.04 -5.33 -4.29
N GLU A 121 1.21 -4.93 -4.54
CA GLU A 121 2.41 -5.64 -4.14
C GLU A 121 3.12 -4.78 -3.08
N ASP A 122 3.23 -5.28 -1.84
CA ASP A 122 3.84 -4.57 -0.73
C ASP A 122 4.92 -5.46 -0.10
N SER A 123 6.16 -5.05 -0.24
CA SER A 123 7.31 -5.76 0.28
C SER A 123 8.08 -4.91 1.27
N PHE A 124 8.59 -5.53 2.33
CA PHE A 124 9.53 -4.86 3.21
C PHE A 124 10.57 -5.81 3.79
N ASP A 125 11.75 -5.27 4.00
CA ASP A 125 12.74 -5.86 4.88
C ASP A 125 13.01 -4.95 6.09
N GLN A 126 13.23 -5.56 7.23
CA GLN A 126 13.58 -4.84 8.45
C GLN A 126 14.66 -5.59 9.22
N THR A 127 15.71 -4.88 9.59
CA THR A 127 16.70 -5.37 10.55
C THR A 127 16.60 -4.57 11.84
N ALA A 128 16.40 -5.26 12.96
CA ALA A 128 16.38 -4.66 14.30
C ALA A 128 17.49 -5.24 15.17
N ILE A 129 18.14 -4.37 15.94
CA ILE A 129 19.21 -4.72 16.89
C ILE A 129 18.78 -4.20 18.26
N THR A 130 18.73 -5.08 19.26
CA THR A 130 18.46 -4.72 20.65
C THR A 130 19.61 -5.19 21.52
N LEU A 131 20.21 -4.25 22.23
CA LEU A 131 21.18 -4.52 23.28
C LEU A 131 20.54 -4.19 24.62
N ASP A 132 20.34 -5.20 25.44
CA ASP A 132 19.84 -5.07 26.81
C ASP A 132 20.97 -5.33 27.79
N GLY A 133 21.06 -4.51 28.82
CA GLY A 133 22.15 -4.61 29.77
C GLY A 133 21.84 -4.08 31.17
N ARG A 134 22.60 -4.61 32.14
CA ARG A 134 22.54 -4.16 33.55
C ARG A 134 23.91 -3.65 33.98
N MET A 135 23.93 -2.41 34.48
CA MET A 135 25.11 -1.75 35.04
C MET A 135 24.84 -1.31 36.49
N GLY A 136 25.13 -2.18 37.48
CA GLY A 136 24.84 -1.93 38.85
C GLY A 136 23.35 -1.67 39.10
N MET A 137 22.99 -0.46 39.55
CA MET A 137 21.60 -0.06 39.84
C MET A 137 20.80 0.39 38.58
N LEU A 138 21.40 0.33 37.41
CA LEU A 138 20.79 0.80 36.15
C LEU A 138 20.59 -0.34 35.18
N ASP A 139 19.42 -0.37 34.53
CA ASP A 139 19.18 -1.12 33.31
C ASP A 139 19.36 -0.19 32.11
N VAL A 140 20.03 -0.69 31.08
CA VAL A 140 20.37 0.04 29.85
C VAL A 140 19.79 -0.72 28.67
N LEU A 141 19.05 -0.01 27.82
CA LEU A 141 18.50 -0.54 26.60
C LEU A 141 18.94 0.32 25.42
N TYR A 142 19.47 -0.32 24.39
CA TYR A 142 19.61 0.28 23.07
C TYR A 142 18.80 -0.54 22.07
N THR A 143 18.00 0.14 21.23
CA THR A 143 17.33 -0.47 20.08
C THR A 143 17.59 0.37 18.84
N GLY A 144 18.06 -0.27 17.77
CA GLY A 144 18.20 0.30 16.44
C GLY A 144 17.37 -0.50 15.45
N SER A 145 16.73 0.16 14.48
CA SER A 145 15.97 -0.49 13.41
C SER A 145 16.22 0.19 12.07
N PHE A 146 16.30 -0.62 11.03
CA PHE A 146 16.47 -0.21 9.63
C PHE A 146 15.37 -0.91 8.84
N LEU A 147 14.52 -0.13 8.19
CA LEU A 147 13.38 -0.58 7.38
C LEU A 147 13.55 -0.05 5.96
N ASN A 148 13.35 -0.93 4.97
CA ASN A 148 13.07 -0.58 3.59
C ASN A 148 11.72 -1.19 3.23
N ARG A 149 10.84 -0.41 2.61
CA ARG A 149 9.54 -0.87 2.13
C ARG A 149 9.25 -0.27 0.78
N GLU A 150 8.76 -1.10 -0.12
CA GLU A 150 8.24 -0.71 -1.43
C GLU A 150 6.81 -1.24 -1.56
N ALA A 151 5.89 -0.36 -1.98
CA ALA A 151 4.53 -0.73 -2.30
C ALA A 151 4.20 -0.24 -3.71
N ASP A 152 3.88 -1.18 -4.61
CA ASP A 152 3.40 -0.92 -5.97
C ASP A 152 1.91 -1.24 -6.03
N GLN A 153 1.11 -0.25 -6.42
CA GLN A 153 -0.33 -0.35 -6.42
C GLN A 153 -0.92 0.16 -7.73
N THR A 154 -1.78 -0.65 -8.33
CA THR A 154 -2.70 -0.21 -9.39
C THR A 154 -4.10 -0.07 -8.81
N VAL A 155 -4.75 1.07 -9.07
CA VAL A 155 -6.09 1.38 -8.56
C VAL A 155 -7.02 1.75 -9.72
N ASP A 156 -8.18 1.11 -9.78
CA ASP A 156 -9.28 1.59 -10.62
C ASP A 156 -9.83 2.91 -10.06
N TYR A 157 -9.58 4.00 -10.77
CA TYR A 157 -10.05 5.33 -10.41
C TYR A 157 -11.23 5.80 -11.28
N THR A 158 -11.86 4.89 -12.04
CA THR A 158 -12.97 5.16 -12.95
C THR A 158 -14.18 5.81 -12.23
N GLY A 159 -14.40 5.48 -10.96
CA GLY A 159 -15.42 6.11 -10.12
C GLY A 159 -15.29 7.64 -10.00
N TYR A 160 -14.11 8.20 -10.29
CA TYR A 160 -13.88 9.65 -10.30
C TYR A 160 -14.80 10.41 -11.27
N ILE A 161 -15.30 9.76 -12.33
CA ILE A 161 -16.26 10.37 -13.27
C ILE A 161 -17.52 10.89 -12.57
N ASN A 162 -17.92 10.29 -11.45
CA ASN A 162 -19.11 10.67 -10.71
C ASN A 162 -18.94 12.02 -9.98
N THR A 163 -17.69 12.41 -9.70
CA THR A 163 -17.32 13.65 -9.01
C THR A 163 -16.54 14.61 -9.91
N GLY A 164 -15.96 14.09 -11.00
CA GLY A 164 -15.03 14.81 -11.86
C GLY A 164 -15.69 15.74 -12.86
N ALA A 165 -15.79 17.02 -12.54
CA ALA A 165 -16.21 18.06 -13.49
C ALA A 165 -15.29 18.14 -14.73
N TYR A 166 -14.07 17.67 -14.63
CA TYR A 166 -13.01 17.82 -15.63
C TYR A 166 -12.82 16.61 -16.56
N MET A 167 -13.56 15.52 -16.37
CA MET A 167 -13.42 14.32 -17.22
C MET A 167 -13.49 14.62 -18.72
N PRO A 168 -14.43 15.43 -19.24
CA PRO A 168 -14.45 15.77 -20.66
C PRO A 168 -13.17 16.47 -21.15
N TYR A 169 -12.48 17.21 -20.28
CA TYR A 169 -11.23 17.87 -20.63
C TYR A 169 -10.13 16.84 -20.95
N TYR A 170 -10.07 15.72 -20.22
CA TYR A 170 -9.05 14.69 -20.39
C TYR A 170 -9.43 13.62 -21.41
N THR A 171 -10.72 13.42 -21.68
CA THR A 171 -11.23 12.30 -22.47
C THR A 171 -11.98 12.68 -23.73
N CYS A 172 -12.10 13.98 -24.05
CA CYS A 172 -12.84 14.44 -25.23
C CYS A 172 -11.95 15.26 -26.18
N ALA A 173 -12.02 14.95 -27.46
CA ALA A 173 -11.46 15.80 -28.52
C ALA A 173 -12.40 16.98 -28.80
N TYR A 174 -11.83 18.08 -29.27
CA TYR A 174 -12.56 19.31 -29.64
C TYR A 174 -13.35 19.91 -28.47
N TRP A 175 -12.85 19.72 -27.26
CA TRP A 175 -13.41 20.33 -26.07
C TRP A 175 -13.00 21.79 -25.95
N GLY A 176 -13.97 22.67 -25.67
CA GLY A 176 -13.77 24.09 -25.40
C GLY A 176 -14.54 25.03 -26.35
N SER A 177 -14.80 26.25 -25.86
CA SER A 177 -15.64 27.24 -26.57
C SER A 177 -15.06 27.66 -27.94
N GLN A 178 -13.74 27.66 -28.09
CA GLN A 178 -13.11 28.05 -29.37
C GLN A 178 -13.33 27.01 -30.45
N LEU A 179 -13.27 25.73 -30.11
CA LEU A 179 -13.47 24.62 -31.05
C LEU A 179 -14.95 24.42 -31.36
N ALA A 180 -15.82 24.57 -30.37
CA ALA A 180 -17.26 24.56 -30.58
C ALA A 180 -17.72 25.72 -31.51
N ASN A 181 -17.13 26.90 -31.39
CA ASN A 181 -17.36 28.02 -32.29
C ASN A 181 -16.88 27.80 -33.73
N ALA A 182 -15.91 26.89 -33.91
CA ALA A 182 -15.45 26.44 -35.23
C ALA A 182 -16.36 25.36 -35.85
N GLY A 183 -17.48 25.00 -35.20
CA GLY A 183 -18.42 23.99 -35.66
C GLY A 183 -17.93 22.53 -35.42
N MET A 184 -16.89 22.35 -34.62
CA MET A 184 -16.40 21.04 -34.25
C MET A 184 -17.26 20.44 -33.14
N ILE A 185 -17.63 19.16 -33.29
CA ILE A 185 -18.46 18.45 -32.34
C ILE A 185 -17.55 17.63 -31.42
N PRO A 186 -17.59 17.82 -30.09
CA PRO A 186 -16.83 17.02 -29.16
C PRO A 186 -17.12 15.52 -29.33
N THR A 187 -16.07 14.70 -29.33
CA THR A 187 -16.16 13.25 -29.27
C THR A 187 -15.32 12.78 -28.10
N CYS A 188 -15.88 11.92 -27.27
CA CYS A 188 -15.25 11.47 -26.04
C CYS A 188 -14.91 9.98 -26.10
N GLY A 189 -13.70 9.64 -25.71
CA GLY A 189 -13.25 8.28 -25.51
C GLY A 189 -13.80 7.65 -24.24
N SER A 190 -13.18 6.56 -23.83
CA SER A 190 -13.50 5.85 -22.59
C SER A 190 -13.43 6.75 -21.35
N SER A 191 -14.25 6.43 -20.38
CA SER A 191 -14.25 7.12 -19.07
C SER A 191 -13.37 6.43 -18.04
N GLU A 192 -12.66 5.39 -18.44
CA GLU A 192 -11.79 4.62 -17.56
C GLU A 192 -10.58 5.44 -17.14
N VAL A 193 -10.29 5.38 -15.85
CA VAL A 193 -9.12 6.02 -15.24
C VAL A 193 -8.41 5.00 -14.36
N ARG A 194 -7.10 4.92 -14.51
CA ARG A 194 -6.22 4.10 -13.69
C ARG A 194 -5.22 5.01 -12.97
N VAL A 195 -4.89 4.67 -11.75
CA VAL A 195 -3.79 5.30 -11.02
C VAL A 195 -2.79 4.21 -10.66
N ASP A 196 -1.55 4.40 -11.08
CA ASP A 196 -0.43 3.57 -10.66
C ASP A 196 0.36 4.36 -9.59
N VAL A 197 0.60 3.75 -8.44
CA VAL A 197 1.26 4.37 -7.28
C VAL A 197 2.45 3.52 -6.88
N ILE A 198 3.61 4.14 -6.74
CA ILE A 198 4.79 3.52 -6.16
C ILE A 198 5.18 4.33 -4.93
N ASP A 199 5.21 3.67 -3.77
CA ASP A 199 5.65 4.23 -2.50
C ASP A 199 6.92 3.52 -2.03
N GLU A 200 8.03 4.26 -1.93
CA GLU A 200 9.29 3.79 -1.35
C GLU A 200 9.48 4.44 0.02
N ASN A 201 9.70 3.65 1.06
CA ASN A 201 9.93 4.15 2.41
C ASN A 201 11.20 3.56 3.02
N GLU A 202 12.19 4.42 3.29
CA GLU A 202 13.37 4.09 4.08
C GLU A 202 13.23 4.72 5.47
N ARG A 203 13.44 3.92 6.54
CA ARG A 203 13.36 4.41 7.90
C ARG A 203 14.46 3.83 8.77
N THR A 204 15.15 4.72 9.47
CA THR A 204 16.15 4.37 10.47
C THR A 204 15.72 4.93 11.83
N THR A 205 15.73 4.09 12.86
CA THR A 205 15.41 4.51 14.22
C THR A 205 16.49 4.09 15.18
N HIS A 206 16.73 4.92 16.19
CA HIS A 206 17.61 4.63 17.31
C HIS A 206 16.94 5.06 18.61
N GLU A 207 16.89 4.17 19.58
CA GLU A 207 16.45 4.47 20.93
C GLU A 207 17.54 4.05 21.92
N PHE A 208 17.88 4.94 22.82
CA PHE A 208 18.71 4.65 23.99
C PHE A 208 17.93 4.99 25.25
N ARG A 209 17.82 4.03 26.17
CA ARG A 209 17.07 4.17 27.41
C ARG A 209 17.89 3.70 28.61
N VAL A 210 17.77 4.42 29.71
CA VAL A 210 18.35 4.04 31.02
C VAL A 210 17.25 4.14 32.07
N SER A 211 17.15 3.12 32.92
CA SER A 211 16.20 3.09 34.03
C SER A 211 16.86 2.55 35.30
N THR A 212 16.34 2.94 36.45
CA THR A 212 16.70 2.32 37.71
C THR A 212 16.13 0.91 37.80
N ASN A 213 16.92 -0.04 38.31
CA ASN A 213 16.49 -1.42 38.54
C ASN A 213 16.24 -1.70 40.04
N GLU A 214 15.97 -2.95 40.37
CA GLU A 214 15.71 -3.44 41.74
C GLU A 214 16.87 -3.29 42.73
N LEU A 215 18.10 -3.10 42.23
CA LEU A 215 19.29 -2.87 43.06
C LEU A 215 19.47 -1.39 43.42
N SER A 216 18.56 -0.53 42.95
CA SER A 216 18.66 0.91 43.24
C SER A 216 18.31 1.22 44.68
N GLU A 217 19.23 1.88 45.39
CA GLU A 217 19.02 2.42 46.72
C GLU A 217 18.47 3.86 46.72
N LEU A 218 18.16 4.40 45.54
CA LEU A 218 17.58 5.74 45.41
C LEU A 218 16.15 5.77 45.96
N PRO A 219 15.72 6.89 46.59
CA PRO A 219 14.36 7.02 47.12
C PRO A 219 13.29 7.19 46.04
N PHE A 220 13.67 7.14 44.78
CA PHE A 220 12.82 7.23 43.58
C PHE A 220 13.34 6.32 42.47
N SER A 221 12.45 5.92 41.56
CA SER A 221 12.80 5.29 40.30
C SER A 221 12.67 6.30 39.17
N PHE A 222 13.50 6.15 38.15
CA PHE A 222 13.42 6.96 36.94
C PHE A 222 13.65 6.11 35.70
N THR A 223 13.14 6.61 34.58
CA THR A 223 13.50 6.18 33.20
C THR A 223 13.80 7.44 32.41
N ALA A 224 14.90 7.43 31.69
CA ALA A 224 15.30 8.49 30.77
C ALA A 224 15.80 7.88 29.47
N GLY A 225 15.56 8.55 28.36
CA GLY A 225 15.99 8.06 27.07
C GLY A 225 15.99 9.13 26.01
N VAL A 226 16.57 8.78 24.88
CA VAL A 226 16.55 9.56 23.65
C VAL A 226 16.11 8.65 22.51
N PHE A 227 15.24 9.19 21.63
CA PHE A 227 14.80 8.54 20.41
C PHE A 227 15.13 9.45 19.22
N ILE A 228 15.68 8.85 18.17
CA ILE A 228 16.01 9.53 16.92
C ILE A 228 15.40 8.70 15.81
N GLU A 229 14.68 9.36 14.88
CA GLU A 229 14.13 8.76 13.68
C GLU A 229 14.53 9.60 12.47
N GLU A 230 14.95 8.92 11.41
CA GLU A 230 15.07 9.47 10.07
C GLU A 230 14.20 8.62 9.15
N SER A 231 13.31 9.28 8.39
CA SER A 231 12.43 8.61 7.44
C SER A 231 12.40 9.40 6.14
N VAL A 232 12.56 8.67 5.04
CA VAL A 232 12.39 9.18 3.67
C VAL A 232 11.23 8.42 3.05
N LEU A 233 10.24 9.15 2.55
CA LEU A 233 9.14 8.63 1.76
C LEU A 233 9.19 9.26 0.39
N ASP A 234 9.35 8.44 -0.64
CA ASP A 234 9.22 8.84 -2.04
C ASP A 234 7.93 8.22 -2.61
N THR A 235 7.09 9.05 -3.21
CA THR A 235 5.79 8.63 -3.75
C THR A 235 5.67 9.11 -5.19
N GLN A 236 5.45 8.18 -6.10
CA GLN A 236 5.12 8.46 -7.50
C GLN A 236 3.67 8.05 -7.76
N ASN A 237 2.92 8.96 -8.42
CA ASN A 237 1.54 8.71 -8.82
C ASN A 237 1.37 9.02 -10.31
N ASP A 238 1.00 8.02 -11.09
CA ASP A 238 0.74 8.15 -12.52
C ASP A 238 -0.75 7.96 -12.82
N PHE A 239 -1.40 9.02 -13.35
CA PHE A 239 -2.82 9.01 -13.72
C PHE A 239 -2.99 8.70 -15.20
N GLY A 240 -3.56 7.55 -15.50
CA GLY A 240 -3.89 7.08 -16.84
C GLY A 240 -5.35 7.37 -17.21
N TYR A 241 -5.60 8.35 -18.08
CA TYR A 241 -6.93 8.60 -18.69
C TYR A 241 -7.01 7.81 -19.99
N LEU A 242 -7.55 6.59 -19.95
CA LEU A 242 -7.50 5.65 -21.08
C LEU A 242 -8.27 6.13 -22.30
N GLY A 243 -9.35 6.90 -22.07
CA GLY A 243 -10.11 7.51 -23.15
C GLY A 243 -9.35 8.53 -24.01
N PHE A 244 -8.21 9.04 -23.53
CA PHE A 244 -7.35 9.90 -24.33
C PHE A 244 -6.72 9.14 -25.51
N LEU A 245 -6.38 7.88 -25.31
CA LEU A 245 -5.81 7.03 -26.37
C LEU A 245 -6.79 6.76 -27.51
N ASP A 246 -8.09 6.72 -27.22
CA ASP A 246 -9.15 6.58 -28.23
C ASP A 246 -9.21 7.76 -29.22
N LEU A 247 -8.65 8.91 -28.83
CA LEU A 247 -8.75 10.15 -29.57
C LEU A 247 -7.52 10.47 -30.43
N ILE A 248 -6.42 9.75 -30.24
CA ILE A 248 -5.15 10.00 -30.97
C ILE A 248 -5.35 10.05 -32.49
N PRO A 249 -6.16 9.19 -33.13
CA PRO A 249 -6.40 9.27 -34.56
C PRO A 249 -7.17 10.52 -35.02
N LEU A 250 -7.75 11.28 -34.08
CA LEU A 250 -8.57 12.48 -34.34
C LEU A 250 -7.82 13.79 -34.12
N LEU A 251 -6.63 13.71 -33.52
CA LEU A 251 -5.74 14.86 -33.20
C LEU A 251 -4.62 14.97 -34.24
#